data_f47dee918959421e1fef37952d833c6d
#
_entry.id   f47dee918959421e1fef37952d833c6d
#
_cell.length_a   1.000
_cell.length_b   1.000
_cell.length_c   1.000
_cell.angle_alpha   90.00
_cell.angle_beta   90.00
_cell.angle_gamma   90.00
#
_symmetry.space_group_name_H-M   'P 1'
#
loop_
_entity.id
_entity.type
_entity.pdbx_description
1 polymer ?
#
loop_
_entity_poly.entity_id
_entity_poly.type
_entity_poly.pdbx_seq_one_letter_code
_entity_poly.pdbx_strand_id
1 'polypeptide(L)'
;MTDTLALTQQLISRRSNTPDDAGCQALMQERLAPLGFRFETITSNGVINLWARRGDTSPVVCFAGHTDVVPSGPLDQWYSDPFIPTIRDGILYGRGASDMKASLAAFVTSIEDFVAQHPGHTG
;
A
#
# COMPACT_ATOMS: atom_id res chain seq x y z
N MET A 1 -15.37 -6.22 8.29
CA MET A 1 -14.21 -5.42 7.83
C MET A 1 -13.91 -5.82 6.40
N THR A 2 -13.79 -4.87 5.50
CA THR A 2 -13.37 -5.17 4.14
C THR A 2 -11.88 -5.51 4.10
N ASP A 3 -11.46 -6.28 3.12
CA ASP A 3 -10.06 -6.64 2.96
C ASP A 3 -9.18 -5.40 2.70
N THR A 4 -9.66 -4.43 1.93
CA THR A 4 -9.00 -3.14 1.73
C THR A 4 -8.76 -2.41 3.06
N LEU A 5 -9.74 -2.38 3.95
CA LEU A 5 -9.61 -1.76 5.27
C LEU A 5 -8.54 -2.48 6.11
N ALA A 6 -8.57 -3.82 6.12
CA ALA A 6 -7.59 -4.61 6.86
C ALA A 6 -6.17 -4.35 6.35
N LEU A 7 -5.96 -4.34 5.04
CA LEU A 7 -4.65 -4.04 4.45
C LEU A 7 -4.22 -2.59 4.74
N THR A 8 -5.15 -1.64 4.70
CA THR A 8 -4.85 -0.24 5.07
C THR A 8 -4.34 -0.14 6.50
N GLN A 9 -5.00 -0.82 7.44
CA GLN A 9 -4.59 -0.84 8.84
C GLN A 9 -3.20 -1.45 9.01
N GLN A 10 -2.90 -2.54 8.31
CA GLN A 10 -1.56 -3.15 8.33
C GLN A 10 -0.49 -2.19 7.79
N LEU A 11 -0.78 -1.45 6.72
CA LEU A 11 0.14 -0.45 6.18
C LEU A 11 0.36 0.72 7.15
N ILE A 12 -0.69 1.22 7.79
CA ILE A 12 -0.58 2.31 8.78
C ILE A 12 0.31 1.89 9.96
N SER A 13 0.21 0.64 10.40
CA SER A 13 1.01 0.12 11.51
C SER A 13 2.52 0.10 11.22
N ARG A 14 2.92 0.24 9.98
CA ARG A 14 4.31 0.36 9.58
C ARG A 14 4.70 1.83 9.58
N ARG A 15 5.63 2.19 10.49
CA ARG A 15 6.09 3.58 10.66
C ARG A 15 7.06 3.95 9.53
N SER A 16 6.51 4.21 8.37
CA SER A 16 7.27 4.53 7.16
C SER A 16 7.50 6.03 6.99
N ASN A 17 8.07 6.68 8.02
CA ASN A 17 8.44 8.08 7.92
C ASN A 17 9.48 8.28 6.81
N THR A 18 9.25 9.25 5.94
CA THR A 18 10.14 9.57 4.82
C THR A 18 11.60 9.66 5.27
N PRO A 19 12.55 8.97 4.62
CA PRO A 19 12.42 8.20 3.37
C PRO A 19 12.19 6.70 3.56
N ASP A 20 11.83 6.24 4.75
CA ASP A 20 11.74 4.82 5.11
C ASP A 20 10.47 4.17 4.55
N ASP A 21 10.61 2.94 4.04
CA ASP A 21 9.48 2.11 3.63
C ASP A 21 8.88 1.31 4.80
N ALA A 22 9.69 0.95 5.77
CA ALA A 22 9.30 0.18 6.97
C ALA A 22 8.56 -1.14 6.69
N GLY A 23 8.82 -1.78 5.56
CA GLY A 23 8.22 -3.06 5.19
C GLY A 23 6.85 -2.96 4.51
N CYS A 24 6.40 -1.77 4.14
CA CYS A 24 5.17 -1.59 3.37
C CYS A 24 5.23 -2.31 2.02
N GLN A 25 6.35 -2.20 1.30
CA GLN A 25 6.53 -2.85 0.01
C GLN A 25 6.54 -4.38 0.14
N ALA A 26 7.17 -4.92 1.18
CA ALA A 26 7.17 -6.35 1.45
C ALA A 26 5.74 -6.89 1.65
N LEU A 27 4.92 -6.19 2.40
CA LEU A 27 3.52 -6.54 2.61
C LEU A 27 2.73 -6.55 1.30
N MET A 28 2.94 -5.57 0.43
CA MET A 28 2.30 -5.53 -0.88
C MET A 28 2.79 -6.67 -1.79
N GLN A 29 4.09 -7.00 -1.75
CA GLN A 29 4.65 -8.12 -2.49
C GLN A 29 4.05 -9.46 -2.07
N GLU A 30 3.88 -9.69 -0.77
CA GLU A 30 3.24 -10.91 -0.26
C GLU A 30 1.84 -11.11 -0.82
N ARG A 31 1.09 -10.04 -1.01
CA ARG A 31 -0.26 -10.08 -1.58
C ARG A 31 -0.26 -10.30 -3.11
N LEU A 32 0.68 -9.70 -3.80
CA LEU A 32 0.74 -9.71 -5.27
C LEU A 32 1.48 -10.94 -5.84
N ALA A 33 2.41 -11.53 -5.10
CA ALA A 33 3.19 -12.66 -5.57
C ALA A 33 2.34 -13.88 -6.01
N PRO A 34 1.29 -14.30 -5.27
CA PRO A 34 0.45 -15.41 -5.70
C PRO A 34 -0.31 -15.16 -7.00
N LEU A 35 -0.43 -13.90 -7.42
CA LEU A 35 -1.12 -13.51 -8.65
C LEU A 35 -0.20 -13.54 -9.88
N GLY A 36 1.07 -13.91 -9.72
CA GLY A 36 2.03 -14.00 -10.83
C GLY A 36 2.75 -12.68 -11.13
N PHE A 37 2.77 -11.74 -10.20
CA PHE A 37 3.57 -10.52 -10.33
C PHE A 37 5.07 -10.83 -10.23
N ARG A 38 5.86 -10.15 -11.04
CA ARG A 38 7.32 -10.09 -10.94
C ARG A 38 7.71 -8.78 -10.28
N PHE A 39 8.77 -8.80 -9.49
CA PHE A 39 9.19 -7.66 -8.68
C PHE A 39 10.62 -7.25 -8.99
N GLU A 40 10.84 -5.94 -9.02
CA GLU A 40 12.16 -5.34 -9.10
C GLU A 40 12.26 -4.24 -8.06
N THR A 41 13.33 -4.29 -7.26
CA THR A 41 13.64 -3.24 -6.30
C THR A 41 14.62 -2.27 -6.94
N ILE A 42 14.24 -1.00 -7.01
CA ILE A 42 15.05 0.07 -7.59
C ILE A 42 15.43 1.04 -6.49
N THR A 43 16.71 1.09 -6.16
CA THR A 43 17.23 2.02 -5.14
C THR A 43 17.84 3.23 -5.82
N SER A 44 17.42 4.42 -5.41
CA SER A 44 17.95 5.69 -5.91
C SER A 44 18.09 6.68 -4.76
N ASN A 45 19.30 7.21 -4.55
CA ASN A 45 19.61 8.19 -3.51
C ASN A 45 19.14 7.75 -2.10
N GLY A 46 19.28 6.46 -1.78
CA GLY A 46 18.86 5.90 -0.50
C GLY A 46 17.36 5.63 -0.38
N VAL A 47 16.58 5.89 -1.41
CA VAL A 47 15.15 5.60 -1.46
C VAL A 47 14.92 4.29 -2.20
N ILE A 48 14.15 3.40 -1.58
CA ILE A 48 13.79 2.11 -2.15
C ILE A 48 12.45 2.22 -2.87
N ASN A 49 12.43 1.82 -4.13
CA ASN A 49 11.23 1.81 -4.97
C ASN A 49 10.93 0.37 -5.39
N LEU A 50 9.66 0.03 -5.43
CA LEU A 50 9.18 -1.26 -5.91
C LEU A 50 8.54 -1.09 -7.29
N TRP A 51 9.02 -1.86 -8.26
CA TRP A 51 8.35 -2.10 -9.52
C TRP A 51 7.73 -3.51 -9.49
N ALA A 52 6.43 -3.59 -9.66
CA ALA A 52 5.70 -4.87 -9.70
C ALA A 52 4.92 -4.94 -11.01
N ARG A 53 5.13 -6.00 -11.77
CA ARG A 53 4.45 -6.20 -13.05
C ARG A 53 3.91 -7.60 -13.20
N ARG A 54 2.71 -7.70 -13.76
CA ARG A 54 2.08 -8.93 -14.23
C ARG A 54 1.80 -8.82 -15.73
N GLY A 55 2.07 -9.89 -16.48
CA GLY A 55 1.87 -9.92 -17.93
C GLY A 55 3.01 -9.28 -18.73
N ASP A 56 3.01 -9.54 -20.04
CA ASP A 56 4.07 -9.12 -20.97
C ASP A 56 3.51 -8.40 -22.20
N THR A 57 2.19 -8.25 -22.29
CA THR A 57 1.53 -7.65 -23.45
C THR A 57 0.95 -6.29 -23.11
N SER A 58 0.54 -5.56 -24.13
CA SER A 58 -0.16 -4.29 -23.97
C SER A 58 -1.69 -4.49 -24.12
N PRO A 59 -2.50 -3.58 -23.59
CA PRO A 59 -2.12 -2.35 -22.89
C PRO A 59 -1.62 -2.61 -21.47
N VAL A 60 -0.83 -1.68 -20.94
CA VAL A 60 -0.36 -1.71 -19.56
C VAL A 60 -1.06 -0.62 -18.76
N VAL A 61 -1.72 -1.01 -17.67
CA VAL A 61 -2.25 -0.07 -16.67
C VAL A 61 -1.30 -0.06 -15.49
N CYS A 62 -0.82 1.10 -15.10
CA CYS A 62 0.11 1.26 -14.00
C CYS A 62 -0.51 2.12 -12.90
N PHE A 63 -0.57 1.57 -11.69
CA PHE A 63 -0.86 2.34 -10.48
C PHE A 63 0.46 2.88 -9.92
N ALA A 64 0.51 4.16 -9.64
CA ALA A 64 1.68 4.80 -9.06
C ALA A 64 1.31 5.43 -7.71
N GLY A 65 2.17 5.21 -6.71
CA GLY A 65 1.97 5.73 -5.38
C GLY A 65 3.24 5.68 -4.55
N HIS A 66 3.14 6.10 -3.30
CA HIS A 66 4.25 6.08 -2.35
C HIS A 66 3.83 5.40 -1.05
N THR A 67 4.80 4.77 -0.37
CA THR A 67 4.57 4.07 0.91
C THR A 67 4.95 4.94 2.11
N ASP A 68 5.82 5.90 1.92
CA ASP A 68 6.29 6.78 2.99
C ASP A 68 5.23 7.81 3.39
N VAL A 69 5.37 8.29 4.61
CA VAL A 69 4.49 9.29 5.19
C VAL A 69 5.33 10.40 5.83
N VAL A 70 4.76 11.60 5.89
CA VAL A 70 5.35 12.70 6.63
C VAL A 70 5.30 12.41 8.13
N PRO A 71 6.20 13.01 8.96
CA PRO A 71 6.13 12.88 10.40
C PRO A 71 4.76 13.26 10.97
N SER A 72 4.38 12.63 12.07
CA SER A 72 3.07 12.86 12.68
C SER A 72 2.87 14.28 13.23
N GLY A 73 3.94 14.99 13.52
CA GLY A 73 3.89 16.20 14.32
C GLY A 73 3.70 15.88 15.81
N PRO A 74 3.31 16.87 16.64
CA PRO A 74 3.14 16.68 18.08
C PRO A 74 2.07 15.63 18.40
N LEU A 75 2.43 14.62 19.21
CA LEU A 75 1.52 13.53 19.56
C LEU A 75 0.33 13.96 20.39
N ASP A 76 0.45 15.04 21.16
CA ASP A 76 -0.62 15.61 21.97
C ASP A 76 -1.76 16.23 21.15
N GLN A 77 -1.54 16.43 19.85
CA GLN A 77 -2.57 16.89 18.91
C GLN A 77 -3.35 15.75 18.26
N TRP A 78 -2.98 14.51 18.56
CA TRP A 78 -3.67 13.32 18.07
C TRP A 78 -4.60 12.75 19.13
N TYR A 79 -5.79 12.33 18.74
CA TYR A 79 -6.73 11.64 19.63
C TYR A 79 -6.40 10.16 19.82
N SER A 80 -5.54 9.60 18.97
CA SER A 80 -5.02 8.23 19.02
C SER A 80 -3.60 8.21 18.46
N ASP A 81 -2.82 7.16 18.76
CA ASP A 81 -1.48 7.03 18.21
C ASP A 81 -1.55 7.03 16.67
N PRO A 82 -0.79 7.89 15.97
CA PRO A 82 -0.83 8.00 14.53
C PRO A 82 -0.42 6.71 13.78
N PHE A 83 0.29 5.79 14.42
CA PHE A 83 0.73 4.52 13.84
C PHE A 83 -0.02 3.29 14.39
N ILE A 84 -1.04 3.52 15.21
CA ILE A 84 -2.00 2.49 15.63
C ILE A 84 -3.34 2.80 14.97
N PRO A 85 -3.67 2.11 13.85
CA PRO A 85 -4.88 2.42 13.11
C PRO A 85 -6.12 2.26 13.98
N THR A 86 -6.86 3.33 14.14
CA THR A 86 -7.99 3.40 15.07
C THR A 86 -9.25 3.80 14.32
N ILE A 87 -10.30 2.99 14.47
CA ILE A 87 -11.62 3.32 13.93
C ILE A 87 -12.46 3.94 15.03
N ARG A 88 -12.99 5.13 14.76
CA ARG A 88 -13.88 5.84 15.67
C ARG A 88 -14.99 6.49 14.86
N ASP A 89 -16.23 6.22 15.24
CA ASP A 89 -17.44 6.73 14.55
C ASP A 89 -17.44 6.43 13.04
N GLY A 90 -16.94 5.24 12.65
CA GLY A 90 -16.88 4.81 11.27
C GLY A 90 -15.74 5.44 10.45
N ILE A 91 -14.85 6.21 11.07
CA ILE A 91 -13.71 6.87 10.43
C ILE A 91 -12.40 6.22 10.89
N LEU A 92 -11.53 5.86 9.95
CA LEU A 92 -10.20 5.36 10.21
C LEU A 92 -9.22 6.51 10.43
N TYR A 93 -8.58 6.52 11.60
CA TYR A 93 -7.55 7.47 11.96
C TYR A 93 -6.17 6.83 11.94
N GLY A 94 -5.20 7.51 11.37
CA GLY A 94 -3.80 7.11 11.35
C GLY A 94 -2.98 7.94 10.37
N ARG A 95 -1.68 8.08 10.63
CA ARG A 95 -0.79 8.79 9.69
C ARG A 95 -0.70 8.02 8.38
N GLY A 96 -1.00 8.69 7.27
CA GLY A 96 -1.01 8.08 5.95
C GLY A 96 -2.31 7.37 5.60
N ALA A 97 -3.35 7.42 6.44
CA ALA A 97 -4.65 6.81 6.13
C ALA A 97 -5.22 7.36 4.81
N SER A 98 -5.18 8.67 4.62
CA SER A 98 -5.64 9.32 3.39
C SER A 98 -4.54 9.47 2.34
N ASP A 99 -3.33 9.77 2.74
CA ASP A 99 -2.19 10.03 1.88
C ASP A 99 -1.00 9.13 2.25
N MET A 100 -0.84 7.97 1.59
CA MET A 100 -1.84 7.42 0.65
C MET A 100 -2.03 5.91 0.84
N LYS A 101 -1.95 5.42 2.11
CA LYS A 101 -1.97 3.98 2.40
C LYS A 101 -3.31 3.31 2.07
N ALA A 102 -4.43 4.04 2.19
CA ALA A 102 -5.72 3.52 1.74
C ALA A 102 -5.77 3.30 0.22
N SER A 103 -5.17 4.21 -0.54
CA SER A 103 -5.06 4.06 -2.00
C SER A 103 -4.17 2.89 -2.38
N LEU A 104 -3.04 2.69 -1.69
CA LEU A 104 -2.17 1.52 -1.92
C LEU A 104 -2.90 0.21 -1.64
N ALA A 105 -3.63 0.15 -0.53
CA ALA A 105 -4.45 -1.02 -0.20
C ALA A 105 -5.51 -1.27 -1.29
N ALA A 106 -6.17 -0.22 -1.76
CA ALA A 106 -7.16 -0.31 -2.82
C ALA A 106 -6.52 -0.78 -4.15
N PHE A 107 -5.31 -0.36 -4.49
CA PHE A 107 -4.60 -0.89 -5.66
C PHE A 107 -4.46 -2.40 -5.57
N VAL A 108 -3.96 -2.90 -4.45
CA VAL A 108 -3.73 -4.33 -4.26
C VAL A 108 -5.03 -5.12 -4.32
N THR A 109 -6.03 -4.74 -3.54
CA THR A 109 -7.29 -5.49 -3.47
C THR A 109 -8.09 -5.43 -4.77
N SER A 110 -8.04 -4.30 -5.50
CA SER A 110 -8.66 -4.20 -6.82
C SER A 110 -7.97 -5.09 -7.85
N ILE A 111 -6.64 -5.21 -7.78
CA ILE A 111 -5.89 -6.12 -8.64
C ILE A 111 -6.26 -7.58 -8.33
N GLU A 112 -6.33 -7.95 -7.06
CA GLU A 112 -6.74 -9.30 -6.64
C GLU A 112 -8.12 -9.65 -7.19
N ASP A 113 -9.10 -8.76 -7.03
CA ASP A 113 -10.46 -8.94 -7.54
C ASP A 113 -10.49 -9.04 -9.07
N PHE A 114 -9.75 -8.15 -9.73
CA PHE A 114 -9.69 -8.14 -11.20
C PHE A 114 -9.09 -9.43 -11.76
N VAL A 115 -7.98 -9.88 -11.21
CA VAL A 115 -7.32 -11.12 -11.66
C VAL A 115 -8.22 -12.34 -11.42
N ALA A 116 -8.93 -12.37 -10.29
CA ALA A 116 -9.86 -13.46 -9.99
C ALA A 116 -11.04 -13.50 -10.97
N GLN A 117 -11.57 -12.34 -11.35
CA GLN A 117 -12.71 -12.23 -12.26
C GLN A 117 -12.32 -12.36 -13.73
N HIS A 118 -11.09 -12.01 -14.08
CA HIS A 118 -10.60 -11.97 -15.46
C HIS A 118 -9.26 -12.72 -15.62
N PRO A 119 -9.22 -14.03 -15.33
CA PRO A 119 -7.94 -14.76 -15.33
C PRO A 119 -7.28 -14.84 -16.71
N GLY A 120 -8.04 -14.65 -17.77
CA GLY A 120 -7.55 -14.68 -19.16
C GLY A 120 -7.29 -13.30 -19.79
N HIS A 121 -7.27 -12.22 -18.97
CA HIS A 121 -7.02 -10.88 -19.49
C HIS A 121 -5.61 -10.75 -20.10
N THR A 122 -5.47 -9.83 -21.07
CA THR A 122 -4.19 -9.44 -21.69
C THR A 122 -3.71 -8.10 -21.13
N GLY A 123 -2.39 -7.89 -21.15
CA GLY A 123 -1.80 -6.69 -20.59
C GLY A 123 -1.13 -6.91 -19.25
#